data_907c0d52ffdb8a43c68bb04b1ec5de28
#
_entry.id   907c0d52ffdb8a43c68bb04b1ec5de28
#
_cell.length_a   1.000
_cell.length_b   1.000
_cell.length_c   1.000
_cell.angle_alpha   90.00
_cell.angle_beta   90.00
_cell.angle_gamma   90.00
#
_symmetry.space_group_name_H-M   'P 1'
#
loop_
_entity.id
_entity.type
_entity.pdbx_description
1 polymer ?
#
loop_
_entity_poly.entity_id
_entity_poly.type
_entity_poly.pdbx_seq_one_letter_code
_entity_poly.pdbx_strand_id
1 'polypeptide(L)'
;MAITQAMCTSFKKEVLEAKHNFLLTGGNTFKIALFTSSASLGASTTVYASIGMDEITGTGYTAGGNTLTRVDPSSSGTTGLTDFADTSWGTEATFTARGALIYNAAGNRAVLVLDFGADKTVTASTFTIAFPATDGNNAIIRIV
;
A
#
# COMPACT_ATOMS: atom_id res chain seq x y z
N MET A 1 9.54 9.19 -15.46
CA MET A 1 9.22 8.63 -14.17
C MET A 1 8.17 7.58 -14.34
N ALA A 2 8.25 6.50 -13.61
CA ALA A 2 7.31 5.39 -13.75
C ALA A 2 7.03 4.74 -12.40
N ILE A 3 5.79 4.27 -12.26
CA ILE A 3 5.38 3.40 -11.16
C ILE A 3 5.39 1.97 -11.69
N THR A 4 6.14 1.09 -11.04
CA THR A 4 6.19 -0.33 -11.37
C THR A 4 5.71 -1.13 -10.18
N GLN A 5 4.67 -1.95 -10.38
CA GLN A 5 4.14 -2.78 -9.31
C GLN A 5 5.17 -3.81 -8.86
N ALA A 6 5.48 -3.79 -7.58
CA ALA A 6 6.47 -4.70 -7.01
C ALA A 6 6.39 -4.73 -5.49
N MET A 7 6.76 -5.86 -4.91
CA MET A 7 7.15 -5.93 -3.50
C MET A 7 8.55 -5.31 -3.38
N CYS A 8 8.73 -4.38 -2.45
CA CYS A 8 9.98 -3.67 -2.28
C CYS A 8 11.09 -4.62 -1.80
N THR A 9 12.27 -4.51 -2.38
CA THR A 9 13.41 -5.36 -2.01
C THR A 9 13.82 -5.16 -0.54
N SER A 10 13.77 -3.91 -0.05
CA SER A 10 14.02 -3.62 1.36
C SER A 10 13.03 -4.34 2.29
N PHE A 11 11.76 -4.39 1.91
CA PHE A 11 10.74 -5.11 2.69
C PHE A 11 11.10 -6.60 2.85
N LYS A 12 11.51 -7.25 1.77
CA LYS A 12 11.89 -8.68 1.79
C LYS A 12 13.00 -8.95 2.81
N LYS A 13 14.00 -8.07 2.87
CA LYS A 13 15.08 -8.14 3.86
C LYS A 13 14.55 -7.86 5.27
N GLU A 14 13.75 -6.84 5.41
CA GLU A 14 13.23 -6.39 6.70
C GLU A 14 12.25 -7.38 7.34
N VAL A 15 11.54 -8.17 6.54
CA VAL A 15 10.74 -9.30 7.04
C VAL A 15 11.63 -10.31 7.77
N LEU A 16 12.80 -10.61 7.21
CA LEU A 16 13.77 -11.51 7.83
C LEU A 16 14.41 -10.92 9.09
N GLU A 17 14.38 -9.61 9.23
CA GLU A 17 14.85 -8.89 10.42
C GLU A 17 13.74 -8.66 11.46
N ALA A 18 12.56 -9.22 11.23
CA ALA A 18 11.37 -9.06 12.09
C ALA A 18 10.93 -7.60 12.30
N LYS A 19 11.13 -6.76 11.29
CA LYS A 19 10.76 -5.32 11.36
C LYS A 19 9.32 -5.05 10.97
N HIS A 20 8.62 -6.03 10.45
CA HIS A 20 7.23 -5.91 10.01
C HIS A 20 6.37 -6.94 10.74
N ASN A 21 5.43 -6.46 11.51
CA ASN A 21 4.48 -7.29 12.23
C ASN A 21 3.06 -6.99 11.72
N PHE A 22 2.47 -7.94 11.04
CA PHE A 22 1.14 -7.82 10.42
C PHE A 22 -0.01 -8.29 11.31
N LEU A 23 0.24 -8.69 12.54
CA LEU A 23 -0.83 -9.13 13.44
C LEU A 23 -1.86 -8.02 13.65
N LEU A 24 -3.14 -8.39 13.63
CA LEU A 24 -4.24 -7.46 13.85
C LEU A 24 -4.12 -6.80 15.22
N THR A 25 -3.77 -7.59 16.25
CA THR A 25 -3.56 -7.11 17.60
C THR A 25 -2.06 -7.04 17.90
N GLY A 26 -1.57 -5.86 18.24
CA GLY A 26 -0.16 -5.64 18.58
C GLY A 26 0.79 -5.52 17.38
N GLY A 27 0.29 -5.59 16.16
CA GLY A 27 1.10 -5.40 14.96
C GLY A 27 1.44 -3.94 14.68
N ASN A 28 2.26 -3.73 13.65
CA ASN A 28 2.61 -2.38 13.21
C ASN A 28 1.41 -1.69 12.54
N THR A 29 1.45 -0.37 12.48
CA THR A 29 0.52 0.42 11.68
C THR A 29 1.02 0.47 10.24
N PHE A 30 0.22 0.01 9.29
CA PHE A 30 0.50 0.12 7.86
C PHE A 30 -0.42 1.16 7.25
N LYS A 31 0.12 1.90 6.27
CA LYS A 31 -0.62 2.96 5.58
C LYS A 31 -0.46 2.81 4.08
N ILE A 32 -1.41 3.39 3.34
CA ILE A 32 -1.36 3.45 1.89
C ILE A 32 -1.45 4.90 1.44
N ALA A 33 -0.41 5.37 0.75
CA ALA A 33 -0.37 6.70 0.15
C ALA A 33 -0.52 6.59 -1.36
N LEU A 34 -1.16 7.59 -1.97
CA LEU A 34 -1.44 7.63 -3.40
C LEU A 34 -0.50 8.59 -4.12
N PHE A 35 -0.15 8.26 -5.35
CA PHE A 35 0.86 9.00 -6.12
C PHE A 35 0.41 9.32 -7.53
N THR A 36 0.93 10.43 -8.06
CA THR A 36 0.69 10.86 -9.45
C THR A 36 1.53 10.04 -10.43
N SER A 37 1.25 10.17 -11.71
CA SER A 37 2.04 9.54 -12.78
C SER A 37 3.48 10.04 -12.87
N SER A 38 3.82 11.14 -12.19
CA SER A 38 5.20 11.65 -12.13
C SER A 38 6.06 10.91 -11.11
N ALA A 39 5.46 10.14 -10.22
CA ALA A 39 6.19 9.40 -9.20
C ALA A 39 7.09 8.31 -9.81
N SER A 40 8.21 8.06 -9.13
CA SER A 40 9.12 6.97 -9.48
C SER A 40 9.15 5.97 -8.32
N LEU A 41 8.37 4.90 -8.45
CA LEU A 41 8.19 3.88 -7.41
C LEU A 41 8.37 2.48 -8.02
N GLY A 42 8.93 1.59 -7.24
CA GLY A 42 9.13 0.21 -7.67
C GLY A 42 9.86 -0.62 -6.62
N ALA A 43 10.47 -1.72 -7.05
CA ALA A 43 11.18 -2.63 -6.15
C ALA A 43 12.31 -1.95 -5.36
N SER A 44 12.90 -0.90 -5.89
CA SER A 44 13.98 -0.15 -5.23
C SER A 44 13.50 0.91 -4.24
N THR A 45 12.19 1.13 -4.11
CA THR A 45 11.63 2.06 -3.13
C THR A 45 11.86 1.51 -1.73
N THR A 46 12.43 2.33 -0.84
CA THR A 46 12.79 1.88 0.51
C THR A 46 12.01 2.55 1.63
N VAL A 47 11.44 3.73 1.36
CA VAL A 47 10.81 4.55 2.40
C VAL A 47 9.71 5.42 1.79
N TYR A 48 8.69 5.71 2.60
CA TYR A 48 7.76 6.80 2.33
C TYR A 48 8.35 8.12 2.86
N ALA A 49 8.29 9.16 2.04
CA ALA A 49 8.60 10.52 2.47
C ALA A 49 7.45 11.45 2.05
N SER A 50 7.10 12.39 2.92
CA SER A 50 6.00 13.33 2.66
C SER A 50 6.34 14.40 1.64
N ILE A 51 7.58 14.46 1.19
CA ILE A 51 8.07 15.48 0.26
C ILE A 51 8.92 14.80 -0.82
N GLY A 52 8.75 15.23 -2.06
CA GLY A 52 9.61 14.83 -3.18
C GLY A 52 9.30 13.49 -3.81
N MET A 53 8.16 12.88 -3.48
CA MET A 53 7.74 11.60 -4.05
C MET A 53 6.58 11.73 -5.04
N ASP A 54 6.08 12.93 -5.28
CA ASP A 54 4.92 13.18 -6.14
C ASP A 54 3.62 12.53 -5.61
N GLU A 55 3.44 12.59 -4.29
CA GLU A 55 2.19 12.20 -3.65
C GLU A 55 1.06 13.11 -4.14
N ILE A 56 -0.14 12.56 -4.30
CA ILE A 56 -1.28 13.35 -4.76
C ILE A 56 -1.70 14.39 -3.72
N THR A 57 -2.41 15.39 -4.22
CA THR A 57 -3.16 16.37 -3.40
C THR A 57 -4.56 16.46 -3.94
N GLY A 58 -5.50 16.88 -3.11
CA GLY A 58 -6.88 17.06 -3.53
C GLY A 58 -7.86 16.95 -2.38
N THR A 59 -9.11 17.27 -2.68
CA THR A 59 -10.18 17.20 -1.68
C THR A 59 -10.39 15.76 -1.24
N GLY A 60 -10.47 15.56 0.08
CA GLY A 60 -10.70 14.24 0.66
C GLY A 60 -9.44 13.40 0.82
N TYR A 61 -8.27 13.93 0.44
CA TYR A 61 -6.99 13.24 0.63
C TYR A 61 -6.11 13.98 1.63
N THR A 62 -5.53 13.25 2.55
CA THR A 62 -4.55 13.77 3.51
C THR A 62 -3.20 13.12 3.24
N ALA A 63 -2.13 13.91 3.19
CA ALA A 63 -0.77 13.41 3.00
C ALA A 63 -0.45 12.28 3.99
N GLY A 64 0.21 11.25 3.49
CA GLY A 64 0.44 10.01 4.23
C GLY A 64 -0.59 8.92 3.94
N GLY A 65 -1.73 9.29 3.41
CA GLY A 65 -2.78 8.36 3.00
C GLY A 65 -3.60 7.79 4.15
N ASN A 66 -4.26 6.68 3.90
CA ASN A 66 -5.12 6.00 4.86
C ASN A 66 -4.34 4.98 5.70
N THR A 67 -4.75 4.81 6.94
CA THR A 67 -4.32 3.67 7.75
C THR A 67 -5.06 2.43 7.29
N LEU A 68 -4.33 1.34 7.03
CA LEU A 68 -4.89 0.08 6.60
C LEU A 68 -5.30 -0.79 7.79
N THR A 69 -6.40 -1.52 7.64
CA THR A 69 -6.81 -2.55 8.60
C THR A 69 -6.13 -3.86 8.21
N ARG A 70 -5.30 -4.38 9.09
CA ARG A 70 -4.57 -5.64 8.87
C ARG A 70 -5.51 -6.83 8.96
N VAL A 71 -5.18 -7.87 8.22
CA VAL A 71 -5.75 -9.21 8.37
C VAL A 71 -4.66 -10.09 8.97
N ASP A 72 -5.01 -10.87 9.99
CA ASP A 72 -4.01 -11.72 10.64
C ASP A 72 -3.32 -12.65 9.63
N PRO A 73 -1.98 -12.76 9.70
CA PRO A 73 -1.27 -13.71 8.87
C PRO A 73 -1.79 -15.13 9.08
N SER A 74 -1.88 -15.86 7.99
CA SER A 74 -2.36 -17.25 8.00
C SER A 74 -1.56 -18.09 7.00
N SER A 75 -1.92 -19.33 6.82
CA SER A 75 -1.31 -20.19 5.82
C SER A 75 -2.35 -21.00 5.07
N SER A 76 -2.03 -21.29 3.81
CA SER A 76 -2.83 -22.17 2.94
C SER A 76 -1.86 -23.10 2.23
N GLY A 77 -1.94 -24.39 2.52
CA GLY A 77 -0.94 -25.35 2.04
C GLY A 77 0.46 -24.96 2.56
N THR A 78 1.37 -24.71 1.64
CA THR A 78 2.76 -24.31 1.94
C THR A 78 2.97 -22.80 1.80
N THR A 79 1.90 -22.03 1.60
CA THR A 79 1.98 -20.56 1.41
C THR A 79 1.61 -19.84 2.70
N GLY A 80 2.51 -19.00 3.19
CA GLY A 80 2.20 -18.01 4.22
C GLY A 80 1.62 -16.76 3.57
N LEU A 81 0.62 -16.12 4.18
CA LEU A 81 -0.07 -15.00 3.57
C LEU A 81 -0.60 -14.01 4.59
N THR A 82 -0.77 -12.77 4.16
CA THR A 82 -1.49 -11.74 4.88
C THR A 82 -2.14 -10.77 3.87
N ASP A 83 -3.07 -9.97 4.35
CA ASP A 83 -3.83 -9.06 3.50
C ASP A 83 -4.28 -7.84 4.31
N PHE A 84 -5.02 -6.95 3.66
CA PHE A 84 -5.65 -5.80 4.29
C PHE A 84 -7.12 -5.75 3.88
N ALA A 85 -7.95 -5.15 4.73
CA ALA A 85 -9.31 -4.82 4.37
C ALA A 85 -9.31 -3.68 3.35
N ASP A 86 -10.37 -3.61 2.54
CA ASP A 86 -10.54 -2.53 1.57
C ASP A 86 -10.49 -1.16 2.26
N THR A 87 -9.96 -0.16 1.56
CA THR A 87 -9.85 1.20 2.09
C THR A 87 -10.47 2.20 1.13
N SER A 88 -11.07 3.25 1.67
CA SER A 88 -11.79 4.25 0.89
C SER A 88 -11.46 5.66 1.35
N TRP A 89 -11.47 6.59 0.40
CA TRP A 89 -11.40 8.02 0.66
C TRP A 89 -12.78 8.62 0.41
N GLY A 90 -13.40 9.15 1.46
CA GLY A 90 -14.61 9.92 1.60
C GLY A 90 -15.70 9.85 0.53
N THR A 91 -16.76 10.62 0.72
CA THR A 91 -17.86 10.72 -0.23
C THR A 91 -17.74 11.93 -1.17
N GLU A 92 -16.80 12.83 -0.88
CA GLU A 92 -16.56 14.07 -1.62
C GLU A 92 -15.12 14.14 -2.17
N ALA A 93 -14.48 12.99 -2.36
CA ALA A 93 -13.11 12.96 -2.83
C ALA A 93 -13.02 13.47 -4.27
N THR A 94 -12.02 14.31 -4.52
CA THR A 94 -11.71 14.83 -5.85
C THR A 94 -10.20 14.86 -6.03
N PHE A 95 -9.67 13.88 -6.75
CA PHE A 95 -8.23 13.78 -7.06
C PHE A 95 -8.00 12.75 -8.16
N THR A 96 -6.76 12.73 -8.66
CA THR A 96 -6.29 11.73 -9.63
C THR A 96 -5.08 11.02 -9.06
N ALA A 97 -5.07 9.68 -9.12
CA ALA A 97 -3.97 8.84 -8.67
C ALA A 97 -3.58 7.82 -9.75
N ARG A 98 -2.30 7.56 -9.89
CA ARG A 98 -1.76 6.57 -10.82
C ARG A 98 -1.32 5.29 -10.14
N GLY A 99 -0.94 5.36 -8.89
CA GLY A 99 -0.47 4.23 -8.13
C GLY A 99 -0.42 4.51 -6.64
N ALA A 100 0.08 3.54 -5.88
CA ALA A 100 0.11 3.63 -4.42
C ALA A 100 1.36 2.96 -3.83
N LEU A 101 1.74 3.42 -2.65
CA LEU A 101 2.77 2.79 -1.83
C LEU A 101 2.15 2.36 -0.52
N ILE A 102 2.26 1.07 -0.20
CA ILE A 102 1.96 0.57 1.15
C ILE A 102 3.27 0.62 1.95
N TYR A 103 3.20 1.19 3.13
CA TYR A 103 4.38 1.34 3.99
C TYR A 103 4.04 1.12 5.45
N ASN A 104 5.05 0.70 6.21
CA ASN A 104 4.97 0.54 7.66
C ASN A 104 5.28 1.88 8.31
N ALA A 105 4.34 2.44 9.06
CA ALA A 105 4.51 3.74 9.71
C ALA A 105 5.63 3.76 10.76
N ALA A 106 6.03 2.59 11.27
CA ALA A 106 7.21 2.48 12.13
C ALA A 106 8.46 2.61 11.26
N GLY A 107 9.01 3.81 11.18
CA GLY A 107 10.16 4.14 10.33
C GLY A 107 9.81 4.40 8.87
N ASN A 108 8.55 4.51 8.51
CA ASN A 108 8.06 4.77 7.14
C ASN A 108 8.63 3.80 6.10
N ARG A 109 8.83 2.54 6.48
CA ARG A 109 9.44 1.51 5.63
C ARG A 109 8.52 1.08 4.52
N ALA A 110 8.99 1.17 3.28
CA ALA A 110 8.23 0.74 2.11
C ALA A 110 7.98 -0.78 2.15
N VAL A 111 6.78 -1.19 1.78
CA VAL A 111 6.36 -2.59 1.74
C VAL A 111 6.16 -3.03 0.29
N LEU A 112 5.22 -2.42 -0.41
CA LEU A 112 4.95 -2.73 -1.81
C LEU A 112 4.37 -1.53 -2.55
N VAL A 113 4.54 -1.56 -3.87
CA VAL A 113 4.05 -0.55 -4.80
C VAL A 113 2.94 -1.16 -5.65
N LEU A 114 1.85 -0.44 -5.79
CA LEU A 114 0.74 -0.78 -6.69
C LEU A 114 0.73 0.16 -7.88
N ASP A 115 0.62 -0.38 -9.08
CA ASP A 115 0.43 0.38 -10.32
C ASP A 115 -1.02 0.18 -10.78
N PHE A 116 -1.78 1.26 -10.89
CA PHE A 116 -3.16 1.18 -11.35
C PHE A 116 -3.27 1.03 -12.88
N GLY A 117 -2.15 1.11 -13.59
CA GLY A 117 -2.09 0.93 -15.04
C GLY A 117 -2.50 2.17 -15.84
N ALA A 118 -3.27 3.06 -15.24
CA ALA A 118 -3.72 4.32 -15.81
C ALA A 118 -4.07 5.28 -14.70
N ASP A 119 -4.18 6.57 -15.02
CA ASP A 119 -4.69 7.55 -14.07
C ASP A 119 -6.13 7.22 -13.69
N LYS A 120 -6.40 7.16 -12.40
CA LYS A 120 -7.73 6.96 -11.84
C LYS A 120 -8.19 8.25 -11.20
N THR A 121 -9.29 8.79 -11.71
CA THR A 121 -9.85 10.08 -11.27
C THR A 121 -11.14 9.85 -10.53
N VAL A 122 -11.30 10.49 -9.38
CA VAL A 122 -12.55 10.59 -8.64
C VAL A 122 -12.94 12.06 -8.57
N THR A 123 -14.25 12.33 -8.70
CA THR A 123 -14.82 13.68 -8.65
C THR A 123 -16.04 13.67 -7.75
N ALA A 124 -15.96 14.38 -6.62
CA ALA A 124 -17.03 14.51 -5.63
C ALA A 124 -17.69 13.15 -5.33
N SER A 125 -16.87 12.12 -5.07
CA SER A 125 -17.36 10.76 -4.88
C SER A 125 -16.38 9.99 -4.00
N THR A 126 -16.63 8.69 -3.82
CA THR A 126 -15.76 7.81 -3.03
C THR A 126 -14.73 7.13 -3.92
N PHE A 127 -13.47 7.19 -3.52
CA PHE A 127 -12.39 6.42 -4.14
C PHE A 127 -12.08 5.21 -3.25
N THR A 128 -12.18 4.01 -3.81
CA THR A 128 -11.96 2.77 -3.04
C THR A 128 -10.84 1.95 -3.66
N ILE A 129 -9.94 1.45 -2.83
CA ILE A 129 -9.00 0.39 -3.21
C ILE A 129 -9.52 -0.91 -2.59
N ALA A 130 -9.91 -1.84 -3.45
CA ALA A 130 -10.35 -3.18 -3.06
C ALA A 130 -9.14 -4.12 -3.11
N PHE A 131 -8.85 -4.74 -1.97
CA PHE A 131 -7.77 -5.73 -1.90
C PHE A 131 -8.30 -7.11 -2.35
N PRO A 132 -7.41 -7.98 -2.87
CA PRO A 132 -7.82 -9.32 -3.30
C PRO A 132 -8.27 -10.18 -2.12
N ALA A 133 -8.83 -11.34 -2.42
CA ALA A 133 -9.26 -12.30 -1.39
C ALA A 133 -8.08 -12.77 -0.55
N THR A 134 -8.31 -12.96 0.75
CA THR A 134 -7.29 -13.43 1.70
C THR A 134 -7.16 -14.95 1.58
N ASP A 135 -6.48 -15.40 0.54
CA ASP A 135 -6.24 -16.82 0.30
C ASP A 135 -4.86 -17.06 -0.31
N GLY A 136 -4.47 -18.33 -0.44
CA GLY A 136 -3.14 -18.71 -0.90
C GLY A 136 -2.80 -18.34 -2.34
N ASN A 137 -3.81 -17.97 -3.14
CA ASN A 137 -3.60 -17.61 -4.55
C ASN A 137 -3.68 -16.10 -4.80
N ASN A 138 -4.38 -15.36 -3.95
CA ASN A 138 -4.78 -13.99 -4.24
C ASN A 138 -4.30 -12.96 -3.22
N ALA A 139 -4.06 -13.32 -1.98
CA ALA A 139 -3.67 -12.39 -0.92
C ALA A 139 -2.55 -11.44 -1.38
N ILE A 140 -2.61 -10.18 -0.91
CA ILE A 140 -1.70 -9.12 -1.37
C ILE A 140 -0.23 -9.42 -1.06
N ILE A 141 0.05 -10.12 0.04
CA ILE A 141 1.40 -10.56 0.41
C ILE A 141 1.38 -12.07 0.62
N ARG A 142 2.23 -12.78 -0.13
CA ARG A 142 2.37 -14.23 -0.05
C ARG A 142 3.83 -14.62 -0.05
N ILE A 143 4.16 -15.60 0.78
CA ILE A 143 5.46 -16.27 0.80
C ILE A 143 5.19 -17.72 0.44
N VAL A 144 5.61 -18.08 -0.75
CA VAL A 144 5.35 -19.41 -1.34
C VAL A 144 6.51 -20.37 -1.04
#